data_e4b268cbe51b0b97abfa5a3dd4c29867
#
_entry.id   e4b268cbe51b0b97abfa5a3dd4c29867
#
_cell.length_a   1.000
_cell.length_b   1.000
_cell.length_c   1.000
_cell.angle_alpha   90.00
_cell.angle_beta   90.00
_cell.angle_gamma   90.00
#
_symmetry.space_group_name_H-M   'P 1'
#
loop_
_entity.id
_entity.type
_entity.pdbx_description
1 polymer ?
#
loop_
_entity_poly.entity_id
_entity_poly.type
_entity_poly.pdbx_seq_one_letter_code
_entity_poly.pdbx_strand_id
1 'polypeptide(L)'
;LGTVKMFARTEMLDLVVVDGEAKGITVRDLVTGEIRTHVGDAVVLATGGYVNVFYLSTNAMGCSVTAIWKAHKKGAYLANPCYTQIHPTCIPQAGDYQSKLTLMSESLRNDGRIWVPKKKEDIGKPPQEIPEEDRDYYLERKYPSYGNLAPRDIASRAAKQVCDEGRGVGPGGRGVYLDFA
;
A
#
# COMPACT_ATOMS: atom_id res chain seq x y z
N LEU A 1 24.73 -19.78 -5.39
CA LEU A 1 24.41 -20.42 -4.12
C LEU A 1 23.42 -21.53 -4.39
N GLY A 2 23.85 -22.74 -4.78
CA GLY A 2 23.01 -23.87 -5.24
C GLY A 2 22.11 -24.56 -4.21
N THR A 3 21.84 -23.93 -3.07
CA THR A 3 21.05 -24.49 -1.96
C THR A 3 19.56 -24.13 -1.99
N VAL A 4 19.16 -23.16 -2.82
CA VAL A 4 17.76 -22.70 -2.94
C VAL A 4 17.19 -23.13 -4.29
N LYS A 5 16.05 -23.81 -4.26
CA LYS A 5 15.25 -24.12 -5.47
C LYS A 5 14.12 -23.10 -5.58
N MET A 6 13.99 -22.48 -6.74
CA MET A 6 12.93 -21.52 -7.05
C MET A 6 11.95 -22.13 -8.04
N PHE A 7 10.66 -22.04 -7.72
CA PHE A 7 9.56 -22.49 -8.58
C PHE A 7 8.74 -21.26 -9.00
N ALA A 8 9.07 -20.69 -10.14
CA ALA A 8 8.31 -19.58 -10.70
C ALA A 8 6.96 -20.07 -11.24
N ARG A 9 5.98 -19.15 -11.37
CA ARG A 9 4.63 -19.46 -11.88
C ARG A 9 3.95 -20.62 -11.16
N THR A 10 4.12 -20.68 -9.85
CA THR A 10 3.57 -21.74 -9.01
C THR A 10 2.66 -21.13 -7.96
N GLU A 11 1.42 -21.58 -7.91
CA GLU A 11 0.40 -21.12 -6.96
C GLU A 11 0.28 -22.09 -5.79
N MET A 12 0.27 -21.58 -4.55
CA MET A 12 -0.05 -22.37 -3.38
C MET A 12 -1.54 -22.68 -3.34
N LEU A 13 -1.90 -23.97 -3.40
CA LEU A 13 -3.30 -24.42 -3.29
C LEU A 13 -3.71 -24.68 -1.86
N ASP A 14 -2.84 -25.28 -1.04
CA ASP A 14 -3.16 -25.62 0.35
C ASP A 14 -1.90 -25.77 1.20
N LEU A 15 -2.09 -25.65 2.52
CA LEU A 15 -1.10 -26.00 3.54
C LEU A 15 -1.29 -27.47 3.94
N VAL A 16 -0.23 -28.23 3.95
CA VAL A 16 -0.23 -29.62 4.44
C VAL A 16 0.03 -29.59 5.94
N VAL A 17 -0.94 -30.08 6.71
CA VAL A 17 -0.84 -30.21 8.16
C VAL A 17 -1.00 -31.69 8.53
N VAL A 18 -0.05 -32.23 9.27
CA VAL A 18 -0.06 -33.59 9.81
C VAL A 18 0.21 -33.53 11.29
N ASP A 19 -0.65 -34.15 12.10
CA ASP A 19 -0.56 -34.16 13.57
C ASP A 19 -0.41 -32.77 14.20
N GLY A 20 -1.07 -31.76 13.61
CA GLY A 20 -1.03 -30.37 14.07
C GLY A 20 0.19 -29.56 13.62
N GLU A 21 1.11 -30.17 12.87
CA GLU A 21 2.32 -29.51 12.37
C GLU A 21 2.25 -29.21 10.87
N ALA A 22 2.73 -28.04 10.45
CA ALA A 22 2.86 -27.67 9.05
C ALA A 22 4.03 -28.44 8.43
N LYS A 23 3.74 -29.39 7.54
CA LYS A 23 4.71 -30.29 6.92
C LYS A 23 4.96 -30.03 5.44
N GLY A 24 4.35 -29.00 4.86
CA GLY A 24 4.56 -28.69 3.46
C GLY A 24 3.41 -27.88 2.86
N ILE A 25 3.45 -27.75 1.54
CA ILE A 25 2.42 -27.08 0.75
C ILE A 25 2.05 -27.90 -0.49
N THR A 26 0.79 -27.85 -0.86
CA THR A 26 0.32 -28.31 -2.17
C THR A 26 0.29 -27.13 -3.12
N VAL A 27 0.85 -27.29 -4.29
CA VAL A 27 1.00 -26.24 -5.29
C VAL A 27 0.45 -26.68 -6.65
N ARG A 28 0.11 -25.70 -7.49
CA ARG A 28 -0.22 -25.88 -8.90
C ARG A 28 0.79 -25.11 -9.75
N ASP A 29 1.37 -25.79 -10.73
CA ASP A 29 2.11 -25.14 -11.81
C ASP A 29 1.10 -24.40 -12.72
N LEU A 30 1.26 -23.10 -12.89
CA LEU A 30 0.33 -22.27 -13.67
C LEU A 30 0.52 -22.40 -15.19
N VAL A 31 1.57 -23.06 -15.63
CA VAL A 31 1.83 -23.30 -17.06
C VAL A 31 1.27 -24.66 -17.49
N THR A 32 1.54 -25.71 -16.70
CA THR A 32 1.15 -27.08 -17.03
C THR A 32 -0.15 -27.53 -16.39
N GLY A 33 -0.58 -26.84 -15.31
CA GLY A 33 -1.72 -27.25 -14.49
C GLY A 33 -1.40 -28.39 -13.50
N GLU A 34 -0.18 -28.91 -13.51
CA GLU A 34 0.21 -30.03 -12.65
C GLU A 34 0.15 -29.65 -11.17
N ILE A 35 -0.39 -30.54 -10.36
CA ILE A 35 -0.47 -30.39 -8.90
C ILE A 35 0.63 -31.23 -8.27
N ARG A 36 1.40 -30.59 -7.38
CA ARG A 36 2.51 -31.23 -6.65
C ARG A 36 2.44 -30.86 -5.17
N THR A 37 3.06 -31.69 -4.33
CA THR A 37 3.27 -31.38 -2.92
C THR A 37 4.76 -31.23 -2.65
N HIS A 38 5.12 -30.14 -2.01
CA HIS A 38 6.47 -29.92 -1.47
C HIS A 38 6.43 -30.14 0.04
N VAL A 39 7.25 -31.04 0.51
CA VAL A 39 7.39 -31.40 1.93
C VAL A 39 8.55 -30.60 2.52
N GLY A 40 8.42 -30.17 3.77
CA GLY A 40 9.45 -29.46 4.51
C GLY A 40 9.19 -29.52 6.00
N ASP A 41 10.24 -29.31 6.78
CA ASP A 41 10.17 -29.27 8.25
C ASP A 41 9.54 -27.98 8.79
N ALA A 42 9.48 -26.94 7.96
CA ALA A 42 8.81 -25.68 8.26
C ALA A 42 8.25 -25.05 6.99
N VAL A 43 7.17 -24.28 7.13
CA VAL A 43 6.57 -23.49 6.07
C VAL A 43 6.56 -22.03 6.45
N VAL A 44 7.17 -21.19 5.61
CA VAL A 44 7.20 -19.74 5.78
C VAL A 44 6.28 -19.09 4.75
N LEU A 45 5.25 -18.40 5.19
CA LEU A 45 4.39 -17.60 4.33
C LEU A 45 4.95 -16.18 4.22
N ALA A 46 5.55 -15.88 3.07
CA ALA A 46 6.12 -14.56 2.76
C ALA A 46 5.41 -13.97 1.52
N THR A 47 4.08 -14.04 1.50
CA THR A 47 3.22 -13.74 0.33
C THR A 47 2.83 -12.26 0.22
N GLY A 48 3.47 -11.39 1.00
CA GLY A 48 3.14 -9.96 1.04
C GLY A 48 1.86 -9.67 1.81
N GLY A 49 1.34 -8.47 1.63
CA GLY A 49 0.13 -8.01 2.29
C GLY A 49 -1.15 -8.52 1.63
N TYR A 50 -2.29 -8.15 2.21
CA TYR A 50 -3.63 -8.54 1.73
C TYR A 50 -4.52 -7.33 1.40
N VAL A 51 -3.94 -6.16 1.23
CA VAL A 51 -4.69 -4.89 1.02
C VAL A 51 -5.48 -4.91 -0.29
N ASN A 52 -5.20 -5.85 -1.21
CA ASN A 52 -5.99 -6.03 -2.44
C ASN A 52 -7.45 -6.49 -2.18
N VAL A 53 -7.82 -6.83 -0.95
CA VAL A 53 -9.23 -7.04 -0.57
C VAL A 53 -9.99 -5.71 -0.45
N PHE A 54 -9.29 -4.59 -0.38
CA PHE A 54 -9.88 -3.26 -0.32
C PHE A 54 -9.84 -2.58 -1.69
N TYR A 55 -10.75 -1.65 -1.90
CA TYR A 55 -10.77 -0.83 -3.10
C TYR A 55 -9.52 0.07 -3.19
N LEU A 56 -8.90 0.11 -4.34
CA LEU A 56 -7.66 0.88 -4.63
C LEU A 56 -6.51 0.56 -3.67
N SER A 57 -6.09 -0.69 -3.70
CA SER A 57 -4.92 -1.16 -2.97
C SER A 57 -3.62 -0.48 -3.42
N THR A 58 -2.68 -0.35 -2.49
CA THR A 58 -1.29 0.02 -2.76
C THR A 58 -0.35 -1.19 -2.81
N ASN A 59 -0.83 -2.41 -2.57
CA ASN A 59 -0.06 -3.63 -2.74
C ASN A 59 0.12 -4.01 -4.21
N ALA A 60 1.14 -4.80 -4.50
CA ALA A 60 1.28 -5.44 -5.80
C ALA A 60 0.06 -6.31 -6.11
N MET A 61 -0.33 -6.41 -7.39
CA MET A 61 -1.54 -7.11 -7.82
C MET A 61 -1.57 -8.58 -7.41
N GLY A 62 -0.41 -9.25 -7.31
CA GLY A 62 -0.30 -10.63 -6.86
C GLY A 62 -0.42 -10.82 -5.34
N CYS A 63 -0.45 -9.76 -4.54
CA CYS A 63 -0.62 -9.84 -3.09
C CYS A 63 -2.08 -10.11 -2.75
N SER A 64 -2.46 -11.40 -2.74
CA SER A 64 -3.79 -11.85 -2.36
C SER A 64 -3.78 -12.52 -0.99
N VAL A 65 -4.92 -12.53 -0.32
CA VAL A 65 -5.06 -13.16 0.99
C VAL A 65 -5.13 -14.68 0.94
N THR A 66 -5.12 -15.29 -0.24
CA THR A 66 -5.45 -16.71 -0.45
C THR A 66 -4.59 -17.66 0.38
N ALA A 67 -3.26 -17.51 0.38
CA ALA A 67 -2.37 -18.38 1.16
C ALA A 67 -2.56 -18.19 2.67
N ILE A 68 -2.66 -16.94 3.12
CA ILE A 68 -2.91 -16.58 4.52
C ILE A 68 -4.24 -17.16 4.99
N TRP A 69 -5.29 -17.01 4.19
CA TRP A 69 -6.62 -17.55 4.48
C TRP A 69 -6.63 -19.07 4.60
N LYS A 70 -5.93 -19.77 3.70
CA LYS A 70 -5.79 -21.23 3.75
C LYS A 70 -5.07 -21.70 5.00
N ALA A 71 -3.98 -21.03 5.37
CA ALA A 71 -3.29 -21.32 6.61
C ALA A 71 -4.16 -21.06 7.84
N HIS A 72 -4.89 -19.95 7.87
CA HIS A 72 -5.83 -19.63 8.94
C HIS A 72 -6.92 -20.69 9.09
N LYS A 73 -7.50 -21.17 8.02
CA LYS A 73 -8.47 -22.28 8.04
C LYS A 73 -7.89 -23.59 8.57
N LYS A 74 -6.59 -23.76 8.56
CA LYS A 74 -5.85 -24.90 9.10
C LYS A 74 -5.37 -24.67 10.55
N GLY A 75 -5.79 -23.57 11.17
CA GLY A 75 -5.52 -23.28 12.58
C GLY A 75 -4.44 -22.21 12.84
N ALA A 76 -3.84 -21.63 11.80
CA ALA A 76 -2.88 -20.55 12.02
C ALA A 76 -3.57 -19.27 12.55
N TYR A 77 -2.98 -18.63 13.54
CA TYR A 77 -3.47 -17.39 14.10
C TYR A 77 -3.03 -16.19 13.27
N LEU A 78 -3.88 -15.17 13.23
CA LEU A 78 -3.56 -13.86 12.68
C LEU A 78 -3.32 -12.87 13.83
N ALA A 79 -2.17 -12.21 13.83
CA ALA A 79 -1.89 -11.15 14.78
C ALA A 79 -2.40 -9.82 14.25
N ASN A 80 -3.21 -9.12 15.04
CA ASN A 80 -3.69 -7.77 14.77
C ASN A 80 -4.26 -7.57 13.34
N PRO A 81 -5.20 -8.37 12.86
CA PRO A 81 -5.66 -8.33 11.46
C PRO A 81 -6.35 -7.02 11.08
N CYS A 82 -6.76 -6.22 12.06
CA CYS A 82 -7.36 -4.90 11.84
C CYS A 82 -6.33 -3.79 11.59
N TYR A 83 -5.06 -4.01 11.86
CA TYR A 83 -4.00 -3.03 11.62
C TYR A 83 -3.48 -3.14 10.20
N THR A 84 -4.24 -2.61 9.26
CA THR A 84 -3.82 -2.49 7.87
C THR A 84 -3.25 -1.11 7.60
N GLN A 85 -2.20 -1.03 6.78
CA GLN A 85 -1.62 0.22 6.34
C GLN A 85 -1.62 0.29 4.82
N ILE A 86 -2.21 1.36 4.29
CA ILE A 86 -2.08 1.74 2.89
C ILE A 86 -0.91 2.72 2.78
N HIS A 87 -0.10 2.60 1.71
CA HIS A 87 1.03 3.48 1.49
C HIS A 87 0.54 4.93 1.29
N PRO A 88 0.95 5.90 2.14
CA PRO A 88 0.38 7.24 2.10
C PRO A 88 0.90 8.10 0.94
N THR A 89 2.10 7.78 0.41
CA THR A 89 2.72 8.50 -0.69
C THR A 89 2.41 7.78 -2.00
N CYS A 90 1.30 8.13 -2.62
CA CYS A 90 0.84 7.53 -3.87
C CYS A 90 0.15 8.57 -4.76
N ILE A 91 0.17 8.32 -6.07
CA ILE A 91 -0.55 9.14 -7.04
C ILE A 91 -2.03 8.76 -6.97
N PRO A 92 -2.95 9.75 -6.86
CA PRO A 92 -4.38 9.49 -6.89
C PRO A 92 -4.83 8.77 -8.16
N GLN A 93 -5.98 8.13 -8.10
CA GLN A 93 -6.57 7.48 -9.26
C GLN A 93 -6.86 8.51 -10.37
N ALA A 94 -6.33 8.24 -11.56
CA ALA A 94 -6.44 9.13 -12.73
C ALA A 94 -7.45 8.66 -13.79
N GLY A 95 -8.11 7.51 -13.60
CA GLY A 95 -9.09 6.97 -14.55
C GLY A 95 -9.72 5.68 -14.11
N ASP A 96 -10.78 5.27 -14.80
CA ASP A 96 -11.62 4.12 -14.42
C ASP A 96 -10.91 2.77 -14.52
N TYR A 97 -9.86 2.70 -15.33
CA TYR A 97 -9.08 1.46 -15.56
C TYR A 97 -7.92 1.28 -14.60
N GLN A 98 -7.68 2.23 -13.71
CA GLN A 98 -6.62 2.11 -12.71
C GLN A 98 -7.08 1.19 -11.57
N SER A 99 -6.57 -0.03 -11.56
CA SER A 99 -6.96 -1.07 -10.59
C SER A 99 -6.28 -0.94 -9.23
N LYS A 100 -5.25 -0.13 -9.12
CA LYS A 100 -4.54 0.17 -7.87
C LYS A 100 -3.92 1.56 -7.90
N LEU A 101 -3.58 2.09 -6.72
CA LEU A 101 -2.83 3.33 -6.61
C LEU A 101 -1.36 3.13 -7.03
N THR A 102 -0.80 4.09 -7.75
CA THR A 102 0.62 4.10 -8.10
C THR A 102 1.42 4.61 -6.91
N LEU A 103 2.33 3.78 -6.42
CA LEU A 103 3.21 4.16 -5.30
C LEU A 103 4.26 5.16 -5.76
N MET A 104 4.56 6.10 -4.89
CA MET A 104 5.74 6.95 -4.96
C MET A 104 6.71 6.57 -3.84
N SER A 105 8.00 6.80 -4.05
CA SER A 105 8.97 6.60 -2.97
C SER A 105 8.68 7.54 -1.81
N GLU A 106 8.70 7.04 -0.59
CA GLU A 106 8.52 7.87 0.61
C GLU A 106 9.69 8.82 0.82
N SER A 107 10.88 8.49 0.29
CA SER A 107 12.05 9.37 0.32
C SER A 107 11.83 10.70 -0.41
N LEU A 108 10.86 10.79 -1.32
CA LEU A 108 10.49 12.04 -1.97
C LEU A 108 10.04 13.12 -0.97
N ARG A 109 9.57 12.71 0.21
CA ARG A 109 9.21 13.64 1.29
C ARG A 109 10.42 14.29 1.98
N ASN A 110 11.63 13.75 1.77
CA ASN A 110 12.87 14.38 2.26
C ASN A 110 13.23 15.64 1.46
N ASP A 111 12.94 15.61 0.16
CA ASP A 111 13.35 16.65 -0.77
C ASP A 111 12.16 17.54 -1.19
N GLY A 112 10.93 17.09 -0.94
CA GLY A 112 9.72 17.78 -1.35
C GLY A 112 8.93 18.37 -0.18
N ARG A 113 8.15 19.40 -0.47
CA ARG A 113 7.22 20.04 0.48
C ARG A 113 5.78 19.73 0.11
N ILE A 114 5.00 19.29 1.10
CA ILE A 114 3.58 18.94 0.91
C ILE A 114 2.69 20.13 1.25
N TRP A 115 1.78 20.48 0.34
CA TRP A 115 0.89 21.62 0.53
C TRP A 115 -0.46 21.47 -0.18
N VAL A 116 -1.40 22.32 0.19
CA VAL A 116 -2.68 22.55 -0.49
C VAL A 116 -2.91 24.05 -0.62
N PRO A 117 -3.79 24.53 -1.54
CA PRO A 117 -4.18 25.92 -1.55
C PRO A 117 -4.80 26.36 -0.22
N LYS A 118 -4.51 27.58 0.23
CA LYS A 118 -5.17 28.17 1.39
C LYS A 118 -6.64 28.47 1.10
N LYS A 119 -6.94 28.93 -0.10
CA LYS A 119 -8.28 29.32 -0.56
C LYS A 119 -8.88 28.26 -1.45
N LYS A 120 -10.16 27.99 -1.29
CA LYS A 120 -10.89 27.02 -2.14
C LYS A 120 -10.99 27.48 -3.62
N GLU A 121 -10.95 28.77 -3.86
CA GLU A 121 -11.01 29.40 -5.18
C GLU A 121 -9.77 29.09 -6.05
N ASP A 122 -8.67 28.69 -5.40
CA ASP A 122 -7.43 28.34 -6.07
C ASP A 122 -7.35 26.84 -6.42
N ILE A 123 -8.32 26.05 -5.97
CA ILE A 123 -8.39 24.63 -6.32
C ILE A 123 -8.70 24.50 -7.81
N GLY A 124 -7.83 23.73 -8.50
CA GLY A 124 -7.95 23.55 -9.96
C GLY A 124 -7.11 24.53 -10.77
N LYS A 125 -6.54 25.56 -10.17
CA LYS A 125 -5.51 26.36 -10.85
C LYS A 125 -4.23 25.54 -11.02
N PRO A 126 -3.44 25.78 -12.06
CA PRO A 126 -2.10 25.21 -12.16
C PRO A 126 -1.27 25.57 -10.90
N PRO A 127 -0.55 24.63 -10.30
CA PRO A 127 0.17 24.90 -9.05
C PRO A 127 1.22 26.02 -9.16
N GLN A 128 1.75 26.25 -10.37
CA GLN A 128 2.70 27.32 -10.67
C GLN A 128 2.08 28.72 -10.60
N GLU A 129 0.76 28.81 -10.76
CA GLU A 129 0.01 30.09 -10.72
C GLU A 129 -0.42 30.47 -9.30
N ILE A 130 -0.23 29.57 -8.32
CA ILE A 130 -0.56 29.82 -6.91
C ILE A 130 0.69 30.33 -6.20
N PRO A 131 0.69 31.62 -5.77
CA PRO A 131 1.80 32.22 -5.04
C PRO A 131 2.14 31.44 -3.76
N GLU A 132 3.39 31.50 -3.33
CA GLU A 132 3.82 30.75 -2.14
C GLU A 132 3.07 31.17 -0.87
N GLU A 133 2.74 32.44 -0.75
CA GLU A 133 1.94 32.99 0.35
C GLU A 133 0.51 32.44 0.40
N ASP A 134 -0.03 31.92 -0.71
CA ASP A 134 -1.34 31.28 -0.80
C ASP A 134 -1.28 29.74 -0.70
N ARG A 135 -0.10 29.17 -0.46
CA ARG A 135 0.13 27.75 -0.20
C ARG A 135 0.08 27.45 1.29
N ASP A 136 -0.67 26.43 1.71
CA ASP A 136 -0.68 25.93 3.09
C ASP A 136 0.19 24.68 3.18
N TYR A 137 1.40 24.83 3.70
CA TYR A 137 2.29 23.74 4.06
C TYR A 137 1.84 23.14 5.39
N TYR A 138 0.69 22.51 5.37
CA TYR A 138 -0.08 22.11 6.56
C TYR A 138 0.66 21.17 7.50
N LEU A 139 1.58 20.31 7.01
CA LEU A 139 2.41 19.46 7.88
C LEU A 139 3.41 20.29 8.67
N GLU A 140 4.10 21.23 8.02
CA GLU A 140 5.05 22.13 8.68
C GLU A 140 4.36 23.00 9.73
N ARG A 141 3.16 23.49 9.42
CA ARG A 141 2.36 24.30 10.34
C ARG A 141 1.83 23.51 11.53
N LYS A 142 1.33 22.30 11.30
CA LYS A 142 0.73 21.46 12.36
C LYS A 142 1.77 20.74 13.22
N TYR A 143 2.90 20.36 12.61
CA TYR A 143 3.94 19.53 13.22
C TYR A 143 5.33 20.13 12.98
N PRO A 144 5.62 21.33 13.54
CA PRO A 144 6.84 22.07 13.21
C PRO A 144 8.14 21.31 13.53
N SER A 145 8.12 20.38 14.49
CA SER A 145 9.29 19.56 14.84
C SER A 145 9.64 18.50 13.79
N TYR A 146 8.70 18.10 12.95
CA TYR A 146 8.87 17.04 11.97
C TYR A 146 8.64 17.52 10.53
N GLY A 147 7.80 18.55 10.35
CA GLY A 147 7.45 19.07 9.03
C GLY A 147 6.94 17.98 8.09
N ASN A 148 7.46 17.95 6.88
CA ASN A 148 7.11 16.96 5.87
C ASN A 148 7.52 15.52 6.26
N LEU A 149 8.40 15.35 7.25
CA LEU A 149 8.86 14.05 7.74
C LEU A 149 8.01 13.53 8.91
N ALA A 150 6.85 14.13 9.17
CA ALA A 150 5.89 13.59 10.13
C ALA A 150 5.61 12.10 9.85
N PRO A 151 5.43 11.25 10.87
CA PRO A 151 5.14 9.83 10.72
C PRO A 151 4.02 9.58 9.69
N ARG A 152 4.10 8.47 8.98
CA ARG A 152 3.23 8.15 7.83
C ARG A 152 1.74 8.21 8.16
N ASP A 153 1.35 7.68 9.30
CA ASP A 153 -0.03 7.68 9.77
C ASP A 153 -0.52 9.10 10.11
N ILE A 154 0.33 9.93 10.69
CA ILE A 154 0.06 11.34 10.97
C ILE A 154 -0.09 12.12 9.66
N ALA A 155 0.85 11.96 8.74
CA ALA A 155 0.81 12.63 7.44
C ALA A 155 -0.44 12.24 6.64
N SER A 156 -0.83 10.96 6.64
CA SER A 156 -2.05 10.47 5.98
C SER A 156 -3.32 11.07 6.57
N ARG A 157 -3.42 11.12 7.90
CA ARG A 157 -4.58 11.73 8.56
C ARG A 157 -4.66 13.23 8.30
N ALA A 158 -3.53 13.91 8.30
CA ALA A 158 -3.48 15.35 8.00
C ALA A 158 -3.86 15.62 6.53
N ALA A 159 -3.40 14.81 5.57
CA ALA A 159 -3.81 14.90 4.18
C ALA A 159 -5.31 14.68 4.02
N LYS A 160 -5.87 13.63 4.65
CA LYS A 160 -7.31 13.40 4.63
C LYS A 160 -8.07 14.58 5.20
N GLN A 161 -7.63 15.17 6.31
CA GLN A 161 -8.29 16.30 6.94
C GLN A 161 -8.38 17.51 6.00
N VAL A 162 -7.29 17.89 5.32
CA VAL A 162 -7.33 19.03 4.38
C VAL A 162 -8.20 18.74 3.16
N CYS A 163 -8.27 17.48 2.71
CA CYS A 163 -9.21 17.08 1.67
C CYS A 163 -10.68 17.19 2.14
N ASP A 164 -10.98 16.73 3.36
CA ASP A 164 -12.33 16.83 3.95
C ASP A 164 -12.76 18.28 4.20
N GLU A 165 -11.81 19.17 4.47
CA GLU A 165 -12.04 20.63 4.52
C GLU A 165 -12.38 21.22 3.14
N GLY A 166 -12.32 20.42 2.09
CA GLY A 166 -12.59 20.83 0.71
C GLY A 166 -11.43 21.60 0.07
N ARG A 167 -10.19 21.37 0.51
CA ARG A 167 -8.97 21.95 -0.05
C ARG A 167 -8.09 20.94 -0.79
N GLY A 168 -8.57 19.70 -0.92
CA GLY A 168 -7.90 18.68 -1.70
C GLY A 168 -7.85 19.03 -3.18
N VAL A 169 -6.81 18.56 -3.86
CA VAL A 169 -6.53 18.82 -5.27
C VAL A 169 -6.63 17.53 -6.10
N GLY A 170 -6.52 17.68 -7.42
CA GLY A 170 -6.61 16.55 -8.35
C GLY A 170 -8.01 15.97 -8.50
N PRO A 171 -8.14 14.81 -9.16
CA PRO A 171 -9.44 14.20 -9.44
C PRO A 171 -10.24 13.94 -8.18
N GLY A 172 -11.43 14.54 -8.07
CA GLY A 172 -12.32 14.39 -6.91
C GLY A 172 -11.83 15.05 -5.63
N GLY A 173 -10.83 15.95 -5.67
CA GLY A 173 -10.33 16.65 -4.50
C GLY A 173 -9.69 15.75 -3.44
N ARG A 174 -9.09 14.64 -3.84
CA ARG A 174 -8.57 13.61 -2.93
C ARG A 174 -7.04 13.56 -2.85
N GLY A 175 -6.38 14.56 -3.37
CA GLY A 175 -4.92 14.67 -3.40
C GLY A 175 -4.40 15.90 -2.70
N VAL A 176 -3.10 15.94 -2.56
CA VAL A 176 -2.33 17.09 -2.10
C VAL A 176 -1.15 17.28 -3.04
N TYR A 177 -0.60 18.48 -3.12
CA TYR A 177 0.62 18.72 -3.89
C TYR A 177 1.86 18.27 -3.13
N LEU A 178 2.82 17.75 -3.88
CA LEU A 178 4.20 17.52 -3.44
C LEU A 178 5.11 18.29 -4.40
N ASP A 179 5.77 19.31 -3.89
CA ASP A 179 6.60 20.24 -4.64
C ASP A 179 8.08 19.97 -4.39
N PHE A 180 8.88 19.97 -5.44
CA PHE A 180 10.33 19.76 -5.43
C PHE A 180 11.07 21.03 -5.92
N ALA A 181 10.70 22.18 -5.41
CA ALA A 181 11.33 23.45 -5.76
C ALA A 181 12.74 23.59 -5.17
#